data_4c09d42b6d2329302ff088e9f45dc2ee
#
_entry.id   4c09d42b6d2329302ff088e9f45dc2ee
#
_cell.length_a   1.000
_cell.length_b   1.000
_cell.length_c   1.000
_cell.angle_alpha   90.00
_cell.angle_beta   90.00
_cell.angle_gamma   90.00
#
_symmetry.space_group_name_H-M   'P 1'
#
loop_
_entity.id
_entity.type
_entity.pdbx_description
1 polymer ?
#
loop_
_entity_poly.entity_id
_entity_poly.type
_entity_poly.pdbx_seq_one_letter_code
_entity_poly.pdbx_strand_id
1 'polypeptide(L)'
;MIAMLLAGGQGSRLGVLTSDVAKPAVSFGGKYRIIDFPLSNCINSGIDTVGVLTQYQPLVLNSHIGIGIPWDLDRNNGGVAVLPPYERSDTSEWYSGTANAIYQNLKYMESYNPEYVLILSGDHIYKMDYEAMLDFHKQNNADVTIAAIPVPMEEASRFGIVVTDEEKQITAFEEKPEHPRSNLASMGIYIFNWSVLRDSLIAMKDQSNCDFGKHIIPYCHDGGKRLFAYEFNDYWKDVGTLGSYWEANMELIDLIPEFNLYEDYWKIYTKQDIIEPQYVAEGAKVERSIIGAGAQIYGQVINCVLGAGVTVEEGTVVKDSIIMKNTHIGKKAYIEKAIIAENCIIGDGDEIGVGEEAVSQLNASIYAFGLATIGENTVIPPHVKVGKNTAIKGMTTNEDYPDAQLPSGGYIIKAGETS
;
A
#
# COMPACT_ATOMS: atom_id res chain seq x y z
N MET A 1 11.01 11.21 19.67
CA MET A 1 9.93 11.35 18.65
C MET A 1 9.09 10.09 18.68
N ILE A 2 7.77 10.20 18.53
CA ILE A 2 6.87 9.07 18.32
C ILE A 2 6.27 9.12 16.92
N ALA A 3 5.87 7.98 16.35
CA ALA A 3 5.21 7.92 15.06
C ALA A 3 3.73 7.56 15.19
N MET A 4 2.89 8.19 14.38
CA MET A 4 1.47 7.91 14.24
C MET A 4 1.21 7.53 12.77
N LEU A 5 0.90 6.25 12.55
CA LEU A 5 0.80 5.66 11.21
C LEU A 5 -0.68 5.49 10.81
N LEU A 6 -1.11 6.24 9.83
CA LEU A 6 -2.48 6.22 9.30
C LEU A 6 -2.66 5.00 8.36
N ALA A 7 -3.32 3.97 8.84
CA ALA A 7 -3.51 2.69 8.15
C ALA A 7 -5.00 2.32 7.95
N GLY A 8 -5.91 3.31 8.00
CA GLY A 8 -7.36 3.10 7.95
C GLY A 8 -8.02 3.27 6.58
N GLY A 9 -7.26 3.50 5.50
CA GLY A 9 -7.80 3.75 4.17
C GLY A 9 -8.42 2.52 3.51
N GLN A 10 -9.60 2.69 2.86
CA GLN A 10 -10.29 1.61 2.13
C GLN A 10 -9.51 1.09 0.91
N GLY A 11 -8.74 1.95 0.24
CA GLY A 11 -8.02 1.57 -0.97
C GLY A 11 -8.93 1.23 -2.16
N SER A 12 -10.11 1.83 -2.25
CA SER A 12 -11.16 1.50 -3.25
C SER A 12 -10.68 1.47 -4.71
N ARG A 13 -9.60 2.22 -5.03
CA ARG A 13 -9.00 2.25 -6.37
C ARG A 13 -8.16 0.99 -6.72
N LEU A 14 -7.94 0.08 -5.76
CA LEU A 14 -7.37 -1.26 -6.00
C LEU A 14 -8.45 -2.32 -6.25
N GLY A 15 -9.71 -1.93 -6.29
CA GLY A 15 -10.83 -2.78 -6.67
C GLY A 15 -10.94 -4.05 -5.84
N VAL A 16 -10.99 -5.20 -6.50
CA VAL A 16 -11.16 -6.51 -5.85
C VAL A 16 -10.00 -6.90 -4.93
N LEU A 17 -8.82 -6.27 -5.05
CA LEU A 17 -7.67 -6.55 -4.17
C LEU A 17 -7.87 -6.02 -2.75
N THR A 18 -8.76 -5.05 -2.57
CA THR A 18 -9.02 -4.41 -1.27
C THR A 18 -10.46 -4.56 -0.81
N SER A 19 -11.21 -5.48 -1.40
CA SER A 19 -12.59 -5.74 -0.98
C SER A 19 -12.70 -6.36 0.41
N ASP A 20 -11.72 -7.17 0.82
CA ASP A 20 -11.72 -7.89 2.10
C ASP A 20 -10.53 -7.53 3.00
N VAL A 21 -9.57 -6.77 2.48
CA VAL A 21 -8.38 -6.35 3.23
C VAL A 21 -8.14 -4.85 3.10
N ALA A 22 -7.60 -4.23 4.15
CA ALA A 22 -7.17 -2.83 4.09
C ALA A 22 -5.97 -2.68 3.12
N LYS A 23 -5.88 -1.55 2.40
CA LYS A 23 -4.77 -1.28 1.46
C LYS A 23 -3.38 -1.53 2.09
N PRO A 24 -3.07 -1.09 3.33
CA PRO A 24 -1.78 -1.36 3.95
C PRO A 24 -1.47 -2.85 4.15
N ALA A 25 -2.48 -3.72 4.14
CA ALA A 25 -2.32 -5.17 4.27
C ALA A 25 -2.13 -5.90 2.95
N VAL A 26 -2.24 -5.23 1.81
CA VAL A 26 -2.02 -5.85 0.48
C VAL A 26 -0.58 -6.30 0.34
N SER A 27 -0.38 -7.50 -0.21
CA SER A 27 0.94 -8.10 -0.45
C SER A 27 1.74 -7.29 -1.49
N PHE A 28 3.08 -7.21 -1.34
CA PHE A 28 3.98 -6.50 -2.24
C PHE A 28 5.33 -7.21 -2.34
N GLY A 29 5.91 -7.24 -3.54
CA GLY A 29 7.26 -7.78 -3.76
C GLY A 29 7.40 -9.27 -3.40
N GLY A 30 6.31 -10.05 -3.45
CA GLY A 30 6.29 -11.49 -3.20
C GLY A 30 6.44 -11.93 -1.74
N LYS A 31 6.77 -11.00 -0.83
CA LYS A 31 7.08 -11.32 0.57
C LYS A 31 6.46 -10.35 1.57
N TYR A 32 6.39 -9.08 1.22
CA TYR A 32 6.02 -7.98 2.12
C TYR A 32 4.54 -7.64 2.03
N ARG A 33 4.07 -6.81 2.98
CA ARG A 33 2.84 -6.03 2.87
C ARG A 33 3.19 -4.54 2.83
N ILE A 34 2.34 -3.71 2.27
CA ILE A 34 2.61 -2.27 2.11
C ILE A 34 2.97 -1.60 3.45
N ILE A 35 2.34 -2.01 4.55
CA ILE A 35 2.59 -1.49 5.91
C ILE A 35 4.03 -1.76 6.41
N ASP A 36 4.71 -2.77 5.87
CA ASP A 36 6.05 -3.16 6.33
C ASP A 36 7.09 -2.06 6.05
N PHE A 37 6.88 -1.27 4.99
CA PHE A 37 7.79 -0.20 4.60
C PHE A 37 7.84 0.94 5.63
N PRO A 38 6.74 1.62 5.97
CA PRO A 38 6.78 2.66 6.99
C PRO A 38 7.14 2.13 8.38
N LEU A 39 6.76 0.91 8.78
CA LEU A 39 7.20 0.32 10.04
C LEU A 39 8.71 0.06 10.06
N SER A 40 9.27 -0.45 8.96
CA SER A 40 10.72 -0.67 8.83
C SER A 40 11.49 0.65 8.80
N ASN A 41 10.97 1.68 8.12
CA ASN A 41 11.56 3.00 8.14
C ASN A 41 11.57 3.60 9.56
N CYS A 42 10.52 3.38 10.37
CA CYS A 42 10.50 3.82 11.77
C CYS A 42 11.65 3.21 12.55
N ILE A 43 11.80 1.87 12.52
CA ILE A 43 12.85 1.23 13.34
C ILE A 43 14.25 1.53 12.81
N ASN A 44 14.44 1.60 11.50
CA ASN A 44 15.73 1.99 10.90
C ASN A 44 16.12 3.44 11.23
N SER A 45 15.14 4.31 11.49
CA SER A 45 15.35 5.71 11.96
C SER A 45 15.36 5.84 13.47
N GLY A 46 15.48 4.76 14.24
CA GLY A 46 15.52 4.80 15.70
C GLY A 46 14.21 5.16 16.40
N ILE A 47 13.07 5.09 15.70
CA ILE A 47 11.74 5.35 16.28
C ILE A 47 11.17 4.04 16.81
N ASP A 48 11.05 3.94 18.13
CA ASP A 48 10.65 2.74 18.86
C ASP A 48 9.24 2.79 19.46
N THR A 49 8.50 3.84 19.16
CA THR A 49 7.12 4.04 19.64
C THR A 49 6.24 4.42 18.47
N VAL A 50 5.34 3.51 18.07
CA VAL A 50 4.51 3.65 16.88
C VAL A 50 3.05 3.35 17.20
N GLY A 51 2.16 4.33 17.01
CA GLY A 51 0.71 4.12 17.02
C GLY A 51 0.19 3.86 15.61
N VAL A 52 -0.43 2.71 15.36
CA VAL A 52 -1.01 2.37 14.06
C VAL A 52 -2.52 2.52 14.10
N LEU A 53 -3.06 3.48 13.38
CA LEU A 53 -4.50 3.78 13.35
C LEU A 53 -5.18 2.94 12.27
N THR A 54 -5.98 1.95 12.69
CA THR A 54 -6.68 1.03 11.80
C THR A 54 -8.19 1.27 11.88
N GLN A 55 -8.91 1.07 10.78
CA GLN A 55 -10.35 1.24 10.75
C GLN A 55 -11.05 0.26 9.81
N TYR A 56 -10.69 0.28 8.53
CA TYR A 56 -11.32 -0.55 7.51
C TYR A 56 -10.66 -1.93 7.45
N GLN A 57 -11.45 -3.01 7.42
CA GLN A 57 -11.00 -4.41 7.32
C GLN A 57 -9.73 -4.72 8.16
N PRO A 58 -9.76 -4.48 9.49
CA PRO A 58 -8.53 -4.43 10.27
C PRO A 58 -7.96 -5.81 10.60
N LEU A 59 -8.70 -6.90 10.41
CA LEU A 59 -8.34 -8.24 10.91
C LEU A 59 -7.00 -8.72 10.38
N VAL A 60 -6.82 -8.71 9.06
CA VAL A 60 -5.58 -9.17 8.40
C VAL A 60 -4.41 -8.26 8.77
N LEU A 61 -4.64 -6.94 8.75
CA LEU A 61 -3.62 -5.94 9.11
C LEU A 61 -3.16 -6.09 10.57
N ASN A 62 -4.11 -6.16 11.51
CA ASN A 62 -3.81 -6.30 12.94
C ASN A 62 -3.09 -7.64 13.23
N SER A 63 -3.53 -8.73 12.57
CA SER A 63 -2.86 -10.03 12.69
C SER A 63 -1.45 -10.03 12.12
N HIS A 64 -1.19 -9.25 11.07
CA HIS A 64 0.14 -9.11 10.49
C HIS A 64 1.07 -8.33 11.40
N ILE A 65 0.64 -7.17 11.91
CA ILE A 65 1.42 -6.34 12.83
C ILE A 65 1.67 -7.10 14.15
N GLY A 66 0.64 -7.77 14.69
CA GLY A 66 0.73 -8.46 15.97
C GLY A 66 1.20 -7.52 17.08
N ILE A 67 2.19 -7.94 17.85
CA ILE A 67 2.86 -7.12 18.89
C ILE A 67 4.15 -6.45 18.38
N GLY A 68 4.45 -6.54 17.08
CA GLY A 68 5.57 -5.84 16.47
C GLY A 68 6.92 -6.58 16.46
N ILE A 69 6.95 -7.88 16.76
CA ILE A 69 8.19 -8.70 16.81
C ILE A 69 9.08 -8.51 15.56
N PRO A 70 8.57 -8.55 14.32
CA PRO A 70 9.42 -8.41 13.14
C PRO A 70 10.24 -7.11 13.08
N TRP A 71 9.73 -6.05 13.69
CA TRP A 71 10.33 -4.71 13.70
C TRP A 71 10.99 -4.34 15.03
N ASP A 72 11.20 -5.31 15.96
CA ASP A 72 11.71 -5.04 17.31
C ASP A 72 10.86 -3.98 18.06
N LEU A 73 9.53 -4.01 17.83
CA LEU A 73 8.55 -3.11 18.44
C LEU A 73 7.69 -3.79 19.53
N ASP A 74 8.06 -4.98 20.00
CA ASP A 74 7.44 -5.71 21.12
C ASP A 74 8.03 -5.27 22.48
N ARG A 75 8.09 -3.98 22.72
CA ARG A 75 8.80 -3.38 23.86
C ARG A 75 7.86 -3.11 25.04
N ASN A 76 8.40 -3.17 26.26
CA ASN A 76 7.65 -2.84 27.48
C ASN A 76 7.34 -1.33 27.59
N ASN A 77 8.26 -0.48 27.10
CA ASN A 77 8.06 0.97 26.99
C ASN A 77 8.19 1.39 25.54
N GLY A 78 7.17 2.00 24.99
CA GLY A 78 7.05 2.25 23.55
C GLY A 78 6.46 1.03 22.82
N GLY A 79 7.10 0.63 21.73
CA GLY A 79 6.63 -0.47 20.88
C GLY A 79 5.51 -0.07 19.93
N VAL A 80 4.88 -1.05 19.28
CA VAL A 80 3.74 -0.81 18.40
C VAL A 80 2.42 -0.98 19.16
N ALA A 81 1.53 0.00 19.00
CA ALA A 81 0.16 -0.06 19.47
C ALA A 81 -0.81 0.06 18.29
N VAL A 82 -1.71 -0.91 18.13
CA VAL A 82 -2.81 -0.80 17.17
C VAL A 82 -3.94 -0.01 17.81
N LEU A 83 -4.36 1.06 17.17
CA LEU A 83 -5.32 2.04 17.67
C LEU A 83 -6.57 2.05 16.76
N PRO A 84 -7.57 1.19 17.04
CA PRO A 84 -8.84 1.25 16.32
C PRO A 84 -9.70 2.39 16.85
N PRO A 85 -10.71 2.86 16.10
CA PRO A 85 -11.72 3.75 16.66
C PRO A 85 -12.44 3.06 17.81
N TYR A 86 -12.79 3.81 18.84
CA TYR A 86 -13.44 3.28 20.03
C TYR A 86 -14.63 4.13 20.44
N GLU A 87 -15.61 3.48 21.06
CA GLU A 87 -16.77 4.15 21.62
C GLU A 87 -16.39 4.90 22.91
N ARG A 88 -16.76 6.18 22.99
CA ARG A 88 -16.77 6.94 24.23
C ARG A 88 -18.19 6.93 24.78
N SER A 89 -18.34 7.13 26.10
CA SER A 89 -19.63 7.03 26.83
C SER A 89 -20.79 7.80 26.20
N ASP A 90 -20.52 8.79 25.36
CA ASP A 90 -21.52 9.69 24.79
C ASP A 90 -21.52 9.72 23.25
N THR A 91 -20.50 9.16 22.55
CA THR A 91 -20.42 9.16 21.09
C THR A 91 -19.62 7.96 20.59
N SER A 92 -20.21 7.18 19.68
CA SER A 92 -19.50 6.16 18.89
C SER A 92 -19.15 6.79 17.55
N GLU A 93 -17.89 7.13 17.32
CA GLU A 93 -17.48 7.79 16.09
C GLU A 93 -16.33 7.05 15.42
N TRP A 94 -16.58 6.66 14.16
CA TRP A 94 -15.53 6.25 13.25
C TRP A 94 -14.57 7.42 13.00
N TYR A 95 -13.32 7.13 12.63
CA TYR A 95 -12.41 8.17 12.21
C TYR A 95 -12.95 8.89 10.97
N SER A 96 -13.21 10.18 11.12
CA SER A 96 -13.76 11.04 10.09
C SER A 96 -12.68 11.99 9.56
N GLY A 97 -11.81 11.46 8.71
CA GLY A 97 -10.62 12.15 8.20
C GLY A 97 -9.33 11.83 8.95
N THR A 98 -8.21 12.10 8.30
CA THR A 98 -6.87 11.73 8.78
C THR A 98 -6.48 12.45 10.06
N ALA A 99 -6.80 13.73 10.19
CA ALA A 99 -6.50 14.51 11.38
C ALA A 99 -7.45 14.16 12.54
N ASN A 100 -8.72 13.83 12.26
CA ASN A 100 -9.65 13.36 13.27
C ASN A 100 -9.18 12.04 13.89
N ALA A 101 -8.61 11.12 13.10
CA ALA A 101 -8.04 9.89 13.63
C ALA A 101 -6.93 10.17 14.66
N ILE A 102 -6.04 11.11 14.37
CA ILE A 102 -4.99 11.53 15.30
C ILE A 102 -5.59 12.23 16.54
N TYR A 103 -6.57 13.12 16.35
CA TYR A 103 -7.25 13.81 17.45
C TYR A 103 -7.88 12.83 18.44
N GLN A 104 -8.56 11.79 17.97
CA GLN A 104 -9.17 10.80 18.86
C GLN A 104 -8.14 10.05 19.72
N ASN A 105 -6.88 10.01 19.29
CA ASN A 105 -5.76 9.34 19.96
C ASN A 105 -4.81 10.30 20.70
N LEU A 106 -5.22 11.55 20.97
CA LEU A 106 -4.41 12.52 21.72
C LEU A 106 -3.91 11.96 23.07
N LYS A 107 -4.75 11.26 23.82
CA LYS A 107 -4.37 10.67 25.13
C LYS A 107 -3.23 9.65 25.01
N TYR A 108 -3.19 8.88 23.91
CA TYR A 108 -2.10 7.96 23.65
C TYR A 108 -0.78 8.75 23.50
N MET A 109 -0.76 9.79 22.68
CA MET A 109 0.42 10.62 22.49
C MET A 109 0.80 11.38 23.77
N GLU A 110 -0.17 11.94 24.51
CA GLU A 110 0.05 12.64 25.78
C GLU A 110 0.74 11.76 26.82
N SER A 111 0.45 10.44 26.83
CA SER A 111 1.08 9.52 27.79
C SER A 111 2.60 9.37 27.63
N TYR A 112 3.11 9.67 26.43
CA TYR A 112 4.56 9.68 26.14
C TYR A 112 5.20 11.07 26.25
N ASN A 113 4.39 12.12 26.31
CA ASN A 113 4.83 13.52 26.33
C ASN A 113 5.99 13.80 25.35
N PRO A 114 5.80 13.52 24.04
CA PRO A 114 6.87 13.63 23.06
C PRO A 114 7.22 15.08 22.75
N GLU A 115 8.42 15.35 22.33
CA GLU A 115 8.81 16.67 21.78
C GLU A 115 8.34 16.82 20.34
N TYR A 116 8.47 15.75 19.55
CA TYR A 116 8.09 15.70 18.15
C TYR A 116 7.16 14.51 17.86
N VAL A 117 6.24 14.69 16.92
CA VAL A 117 5.36 13.64 16.41
C VAL A 117 5.53 13.52 14.91
N LEU A 118 5.81 12.31 14.46
CA LEU A 118 5.85 11.95 13.05
C LEU A 118 4.51 11.36 12.64
N ILE A 119 3.86 11.96 11.65
CA ILE A 119 2.63 11.45 11.03
C ILE A 119 3.01 10.78 9.72
N LEU A 120 2.54 9.56 9.52
CA LEU A 120 2.86 8.73 8.37
C LEU A 120 1.60 8.23 7.67
N SER A 121 1.65 8.16 6.33
CA SER A 121 0.71 7.35 5.54
C SER A 121 1.21 5.90 5.48
N GLY A 122 0.30 4.96 5.69
CA GLY A 122 0.61 3.51 5.72
C GLY A 122 0.45 2.81 4.38
N ASP A 123 0.40 3.54 3.26
CA ASP A 123 -0.02 3.01 1.96
C ASP A 123 0.94 3.32 0.79
N HIS A 124 2.20 3.67 1.09
CA HIS A 124 3.24 3.98 0.11
C HIS A 124 4.44 3.03 0.21
N ILE A 125 5.17 2.89 -0.89
CA ILE A 125 6.39 2.10 -1.01
C ILE A 125 7.58 3.05 -1.11
N TYR A 126 8.48 3.02 -0.12
CA TYR A 126 9.66 3.88 -0.07
C TYR A 126 10.61 3.44 1.05
N LYS A 127 11.85 3.93 1.01
CA LYS A 127 12.83 3.87 2.10
C LYS A 127 13.20 5.30 2.46
N MET A 128 13.07 5.67 3.72
CA MET A 128 13.33 7.04 4.17
C MET A 128 13.87 7.07 5.58
N ASP A 129 14.92 7.84 5.79
CA ASP A 129 15.46 8.16 7.10
C ASP A 129 14.70 9.34 7.72
N TYR A 130 13.88 9.03 8.71
CA TYR A 130 13.12 10.05 9.43
C TYR A 130 13.99 10.84 10.45
N GLU A 131 15.14 10.31 10.86
CA GLU A 131 16.09 11.04 11.71
C GLU A 131 16.69 12.21 10.92
N ALA A 132 17.10 11.99 9.68
CA ALA A 132 17.56 13.04 8.79
C ALA A 132 16.50 14.14 8.57
N MET A 133 15.22 13.76 8.40
CA MET A 133 14.12 14.72 8.32
C MET A 133 13.92 15.49 9.65
N LEU A 134 14.08 14.83 10.81
CA LEU A 134 13.99 15.48 12.10
C LEU A 134 15.14 16.47 12.34
N ASP A 135 16.34 16.12 11.90
CA ASP A 135 17.47 17.04 11.98
C ASP A 135 17.28 18.28 11.13
N PHE A 136 16.74 18.12 9.90
CA PHE A 136 16.32 19.25 9.06
C PHE A 136 15.27 20.11 9.77
N HIS A 137 14.27 19.49 10.39
CA HIS A 137 13.22 20.16 11.17
C HIS A 137 13.81 21.05 12.27
N LYS A 138 14.76 20.49 13.05
CA LYS A 138 15.45 21.20 14.14
C LYS A 138 16.33 22.33 13.62
N GLN A 139 17.13 22.09 12.57
CA GLN A 139 18.04 23.09 11.99
C GLN A 139 17.29 24.33 11.49
N ASN A 140 16.09 24.16 10.92
CA ASN A 140 15.25 25.25 10.46
C ASN A 140 14.37 25.82 11.59
N ASN A 141 14.47 25.30 12.81
CA ASN A 141 13.54 25.61 13.91
C ASN A 141 12.08 25.55 13.43
N ALA A 142 11.73 24.57 12.63
CA ALA A 142 10.40 24.42 12.05
C ALA A 142 9.34 24.12 13.11
N ASP A 143 8.11 24.52 12.87
CA ASP A 143 6.94 24.09 13.65
C ASP A 143 6.30 22.88 13.00
N VAL A 144 6.36 22.80 11.66
CA VAL A 144 5.93 21.68 10.83
C VAL A 144 6.93 21.47 9.70
N THR A 145 7.30 20.22 9.46
CA THR A 145 8.05 19.84 8.26
C THR A 145 7.25 18.83 7.45
N ILE A 146 7.14 19.07 6.16
CA ILE A 146 6.42 18.22 5.20
C ILE A 146 7.46 17.55 4.29
N ALA A 147 7.48 16.21 4.25
CA ALA A 147 8.24 15.52 3.23
C ALA A 147 7.57 15.68 1.87
N ALA A 148 8.33 16.08 0.87
CA ALA A 148 7.83 16.36 -0.46
C ALA A 148 8.78 15.82 -1.53
N ILE A 149 8.21 15.39 -2.65
CA ILE A 149 8.95 14.80 -3.78
C ILE A 149 8.52 15.47 -5.08
N PRO A 150 9.45 15.75 -6.01
CA PRO A 150 9.07 16.22 -7.34
C PRO A 150 8.39 15.11 -8.14
N VAL A 151 7.22 15.40 -8.69
CA VAL A 151 6.45 14.49 -9.55
C VAL A 151 6.25 15.10 -10.94
N PRO A 152 5.93 14.29 -11.99
CA PRO A 152 5.50 14.84 -13.27
C PRO A 152 4.31 15.78 -13.10
N MET A 153 4.31 16.90 -13.85
CA MET A 153 3.28 17.95 -13.71
C MET A 153 1.86 17.42 -13.99
N GLU A 154 1.75 16.44 -14.88
CA GLU A 154 0.49 15.78 -15.22
C GLU A 154 -0.12 15.00 -14.04
N GLU A 155 0.73 14.54 -13.10
CA GLU A 155 0.30 13.80 -11.92
C GLU A 155 0.09 14.68 -10.69
N ALA A 156 0.60 15.90 -10.70
CA ALA A 156 0.63 16.79 -9.54
C ALA A 156 -0.77 17.06 -8.95
N SER A 157 -1.82 17.13 -9.80
CA SER A 157 -3.21 17.33 -9.35
C SER A 157 -3.76 16.20 -8.46
N ARG A 158 -3.08 15.07 -8.36
CA ARG A 158 -3.48 13.93 -7.51
C ARG A 158 -3.05 14.10 -6.05
N PHE A 159 -2.11 15.00 -5.77
CA PHE A 159 -1.44 15.17 -4.49
C PHE A 159 -1.69 16.53 -3.86
N GLY A 160 -1.37 16.67 -2.59
CA GLY A 160 -1.17 17.96 -1.96
C GLY A 160 0.11 18.59 -2.51
N ILE A 161 0.03 19.81 -3.02
CA ILE A 161 1.14 20.51 -3.67
C ILE A 161 1.73 21.55 -2.75
N VAL A 162 3.05 21.52 -2.63
CA VAL A 162 3.84 22.44 -1.82
C VAL A 162 4.49 23.48 -2.71
N VAL A 163 4.39 24.75 -2.33
CA VAL A 163 5.10 25.87 -2.95
C VAL A 163 6.07 26.45 -1.93
N THR A 164 7.35 26.53 -2.25
CA THR A 164 8.41 27.01 -1.35
C THR A 164 9.11 28.23 -1.89
N ASP A 165 9.78 28.96 -1.00
CA ASP A 165 10.81 29.93 -1.34
C ASP A 165 12.20 29.27 -1.51
N GLU A 166 13.25 30.08 -1.68
CA GLU A 166 14.64 29.61 -1.84
C GLU A 166 15.20 28.93 -0.58
N GLU A 167 14.65 29.24 0.60
CA GLU A 167 15.05 28.66 1.90
C GLU A 167 14.26 27.39 2.24
N LYS A 168 13.41 26.89 1.30
CA LYS A 168 12.51 25.75 1.47
C LYS A 168 11.39 25.99 2.49
N GLN A 169 11.15 27.23 2.90
CA GLN A 169 9.98 27.59 3.67
C GLN A 169 8.73 27.53 2.78
N ILE A 170 7.67 26.90 3.29
CA ILE A 170 6.42 26.73 2.55
C ILE A 170 5.67 28.05 2.54
N THR A 171 5.43 28.57 1.34
CA THR A 171 4.68 29.81 1.08
C THR A 171 3.23 29.54 0.71
N ALA A 172 2.91 28.33 0.24
CA ALA A 172 1.55 27.88 -0.01
C ALA A 172 1.46 26.35 0.01
N PHE A 173 0.28 25.85 0.39
CA PHE A 173 -0.08 24.43 0.30
C PHE A 173 -1.45 24.31 -0.39
N GLU A 174 -1.56 23.45 -1.40
CA GLU A 174 -2.77 23.26 -2.21
C GLU A 174 -3.15 21.79 -2.22
N GLU A 175 -4.26 21.42 -1.63
CA GLU A 175 -4.73 20.03 -1.62
C GLU A 175 -5.42 19.68 -2.92
N LYS A 176 -4.77 18.84 -3.74
CA LYS A 176 -5.28 18.32 -5.02
C LYS A 176 -5.82 19.41 -5.96
N PRO A 177 -5.00 20.40 -6.30
CA PRO A 177 -5.43 21.52 -7.15
C PRO A 177 -5.67 21.04 -8.59
N GLU A 178 -6.68 21.60 -9.28
CA GLU A 178 -6.91 21.34 -10.71
C GLU A 178 -5.75 21.89 -11.58
N HIS A 179 -5.17 23.01 -11.13
CA HIS A 179 -4.05 23.69 -11.81
C HIS A 179 -2.90 23.89 -10.82
N PRO A 180 -2.03 22.89 -10.62
CA PRO A 180 -0.94 22.98 -9.65
C PRO A 180 0.09 24.04 -10.03
N ARG A 181 0.51 24.86 -9.05
CA ARG A 181 1.53 25.89 -9.21
C ARG A 181 2.96 25.37 -9.08
N SER A 182 3.13 24.16 -8.57
CA SER A 182 4.40 23.48 -8.36
C SER A 182 4.23 21.99 -8.66
N ASN A 183 5.32 21.30 -8.90
CA ASN A 183 5.35 19.85 -9.03
C ASN A 183 5.87 19.16 -7.76
N LEU A 184 6.07 19.90 -6.67
CA LEU A 184 6.53 19.37 -5.40
C LEU A 184 5.34 18.79 -4.62
N ALA A 185 5.17 17.47 -4.68
CA ALA A 185 4.06 16.77 -4.08
C ALA A 185 4.35 16.37 -2.62
N SER A 186 3.41 16.60 -1.73
CA SER A 186 3.45 16.08 -0.37
C SER A 186 3.35 14.56 -0.35
N MET A 187 4.27 13.91 0.35
CA MET A 187 4.29 12.45 0.53
C MET A 187 3.31 11.97 1.61
N GLY A 188 2.58 12.87 2.29
CA GLY A 188 1.75 12.49 3.44
C GLY A 188 2.57 12.12 4.68
N ILE A 189 3.78 12.63 4.77
CA ILE A 189 4.73 12.41 5.87
C ILE A 189 5.03 13.78 6.49
N TYR A 190 4.74 13.92 7.79
CA TYR A 190 4.84 15.19 8.50
C TYR A 190 5.54 15.05 9.82
N ILE A 191 6.47 15.96 10.17
CA ILE A 191 6.98 16.12 11.52
C ILE A 191 6.40 17.41 12.10
N PHE A 192 5.81 17.30 13.28
CA PHE A 192 5.26 18.41 14.04
C PHE A 192 5.96 18.56 15.39
N ASN A 193 6.18 19.78 15.82
CA ASN A 193 6.32 20.05 17.25
C ASN A 193 5.04 19.58 17.96
N TRP A 194 5.15 18.82 19.03
CA TRP A 194 4.00 18.25 19.73
C TRP A 194 2.96 19.32 20.15
N SER A 195 3.42 20.44 20.71
CA SER A 195 2.53 21.52 21.11
C SER A 195 1.73 22.08 19.93
N VAL A 196 2.36 22.26 18.77
CA VAL A 196 1.71 22.77 17.56
C VAL A 196 0.67 21.77 17.05
N LEU A 197 1.00 20.49 16.96
CA LEU A 197 0.06 19.45 16.54
C LEU A 197 -1.16 19.40 17.47
N ARG A 198 -0.90 19.29 18.78
CA ARG A 198 -1.95 19.20 19.81
C ARG A 198 -2.91 20.38 19.74
N ASP A 199 -2.39 21.59 19.74
CA ASP A 199 -3.20 22.81 19.75
C ASP A 199 -4.00 22.95 18.43
N SER A 200 -3.42 22.59 17.29
CA SER A 200 -4.12 22.60 16.00
C SER A 200 -5.25 21.57 15.94
N LEU A 201 -5.02 20.36 16.42
CA LEU A 201 -6.04 19.31 16.49
C LEU A 201 -7.20 19.70 17.41
N ILE A 202 -6.91 20.30 18.56
CA ILE A 202 -7.95 20.80 19.50
C ILE A 202 -8.74 21.94 18.88
N ALA A 203 -8.08 22.88 18.20
CA ALA A 203 -8.74 24.00 17.53
C ALA A 203 -9.68 23.53 16.41
N MET A 204 -9.33 22.44 15.72
CA MET A 204 -10.10 21.89 14.59
C MET A 204 -10.98 20.70 14.96
N LYS A 205 -11.18 20.41 16.25
CA LYS A 205 -11.92 19.22 16.74
C LYS A 205 -13.35 19.10 16.21
N ASP A 206 -14.01 20.23 15.99
CA ASP A 206 -15.42 20.30 15.55
C ASP A 206 -15.53 20.34 14.01
N GLN A 207 -14.39 20.31 13.30
CA GLN A 207 -14.34 20.27 11.83
C GLN A 207 -14.76 18.89 11.34
N SER A 208 -15.83 18.82 10.57
CA SER A 208 -16.27 17.57 9.91
C SER A 208 -15.22 17.08 8.90
N ASN A 209 -14.97 15.78 8.90
CA ASN A 209 -13.98 15.15 8.02
C ASN A 209 -12.60 15.83 8.07
N CYS A 210 -12.13 16.14 9.29
CA CYS A 210 -10.89 16.85 9.49
C CYS A 210 -9.69 16.09 8.92
N ASP A 211 -8.97 16.73 7.99
CA ASP A 211 -7.87 16.16 7.24
C ASP A 211 -6.61 17.03 7.36
N PHE A 212 -5.42 16.42 7.32
CA PHE A 212 -4.17 17.16 7.42
C PHE A 212 -4.00 18.16 6.27
N GLY A 213 -4.14 17.70 5.02
CA GLY A 213 -3.93 18.55 3.85
C GLY A 213 -4.95 19.66 3.72
N LYS A 214 -6.23 19.37 4.00
CA LYS A 214 -7.31 20.34 3.82
C LYS A 214 -7.47 21.31 4.98
N HIS A 215 -7.09 20.91 6.20
CA HIS A 215 -7.46 21.68 7.40
C HIS A 215 -6.27 22.02 8.30
N ILE A 216 -5.48 21.03 8.72
CA ILE A 216 -4.41 21.24 9.71
C ILE A 216 -3.24 22.03 9.13
N ILE A 217 -2.75 21.66 7.95
CA ILE A 217 -1.63 22.36 7.31
C ILE A 217 -1.99 23.79 6.96
N PRO A 218 -3.13 24.08 6.30
CA PRO A 218 -3.57 25.47 6.07
C PRO A 218 -3.77 26.26 7.38
N TYR A 219 -4.38 25.64 8.40
CA TYR A 219 -4.55 26.29 9.71
C TYR A 219 -3.21 26.69 10.34
N CYS A 220 -2.19 25.83 10.28
CA CYS A 220 -0.85 26.16 10.76
C CYS A 220 -0.20 27.28 9.93
N HIS A 221 -0.32 27.21 8.62
CA HIS A 221 0.23 28.22 7.71
C HIS A 221 -0.39 29.60 7.95
N ASP A 222 -1.72 29.69 7.98
CA ASP A 222 -2.46 30.94 8.20
C ASP A 222 -2.26 31.50 9.62
N GLY A 223 -2.00 30.60 10.58
CA GLY A 223 -1.62 30.92 11.95
C GLY A 223 -0.17 31.41 12.12
N GLY A 224 0.58 31.60 11.02
CA GLY A 224 1.95 32.09 11.03
C GLY A 224 2.98 31.12 11.60
N LYS A 225 2.68 29.80 11.60
CA LYS A 225 3.68 28.78 11.96
C LYS A 225 4.72 28.65 10.86
N ARG A 226 5.91 28.20 11.24
CA ARG A 226 7.04 27.98 10.31
C ARG A 226 6.92 26.59 9.71
N LEU A 227 6.49 26.54 8.45
CA LEU A 227 6.37 25.30 7.69
C LEU A 227 7.52 25.20 6.70
N PHE A 228 8.18 24.03 6.66
CA PHE A 228 9.29 23.75 5.73
C PHE A 228 9.05 22.47 4.94
N ALA A 229 9.54 22.46 3.70
CA ALA A 229 9.52 21.29 2.84
C ALA A 229 10.87 20.54 2.94
N TYR A 230 10.83 19.28 3.36
CA TYR A 230 11.95 18.36 3.25
C TYR A 230 11.88 17.66 1.91
N GLU A 231 12.75 18.03 0.97
CA GLU A 231 12.78 17.41 -0.35
C GLU A 231 13.39 16.01 -0.28
N PHE A 232 12.59 15.02 -0.63
CA PHE A 232 12.99 13.64 -0.76
C PHE A 232 13.36 13.35 -2.22
N ASN A 233 14.50 12.69 -2.46
CA ASN A 233 15.05 12.49 -3.80
C ASN A 233 15.22 11.02 -4.17
N ASP A 234 14.83 10.09 -3.28
CA ASP A 234 14.90 8.65 -3.52
C ASP A 234 13.55 8.11 -4.01
N TYR A 235 13.50 6.80 -4.22
CA TYR A 235 12.29 6.13 -4.70
C TYR A 235 11.10 6.27 -3.74
N TRP A 236 9.98 6.73 -4.27
CA TRP A 236 8.70 6.76 -3.61
C TRP A 236 7.58 6.46 -4.60
N LYS A 237 6.64 5.57 -4.25
CA LYS A 237 5.51 5.21 -5.11
C LYS A 237 4.21 5.13 -4.31
N ASP A 238 3.19 5.91 -4.72
CA ASP A 238 1.80 5.70 -4.30
C ASP A 238 1.22 4.56 -5.13
N VAL A 239 1.13 3.37 -4.52
CA VAL A 239 0.53 2.18 -5.13
C VAL A 239 -1.00 2.20 -4.97
N GLY A 240 -1.62 3.32 -5.28
CA GLY A 240 -3.05 3.58 -5.08
C GLY A 240 -3.96 3.14 -6.22
N THR A 241 -3.44 2.70 -7.36
CA THR A 241 -4.19 2.16 -8.50
C THR A 241 -3.64 0.80 -8.91
N LEU A 242 -4.42 -0.01 -9.62
CA LEU A 242 -3.97 -1.31 -10.12
C LEU A 242 -2.74 -1.17 -11.03
N GLY A 243 -2.70 -0.14 -11.87
CA GLY A 243 -1.56 0.15 -12.74
C GLY A 243 -0.31 0.48 -11.95
N SER A 244 -0.35 1.46 -11.03
CA SER A 244 0.81 1.84 -10.22
C SER A 244 1.27 0.71 -9.29
N TYR A 245 0.35 -0.11 -8.79
CA TYR A 245 0.66 -1.30 -8.00
C TYR A 245 1.39 -2.36 -8.84
N TRP A 246 0.90 -2.63 -10.07
CA TRP A 246 1.54 -3.57 -10.98
C TRP A 246 2.93 -3.07 -11.40
N GLU A 247 3.05 -1.82 -11.81
CA GLU A 247 4.33 -1.19 -12.20
C GLU A 247 5.36 -1.26 -11.07
N ALA A 248 4.99 -0.86 -9.84
CA ALA A 248 5.90 -0.89 -8.70
C ALA A 248 6.43 -2.30 -8.38
N ASN A 249 5.63 -3.35 -8.60
CA ASN A 249 6.11 -4.72 -8.48
C ASN A 249 7.02 -5.14 -9.63
N MET A 250 6.72 -4.70 -10.87
CA MET A 250 7.56 -5.01 -12.04
C MET A 250 8.91 -4.27 -11.99
N GLU A 251 8.97 -3.06 -11.45
CA GLU A 251 10.21 -2.32 -11.22
C GLU A 251 11.20 -3.08 -10.31
N LEU A 252 10.71 -3.94 -9.41
CA LEU A 252 11.57 -4.76 -8.53
C LEU A 252 12.38 -5.83 -9.28
N ILE A 253 11.90 -6.28 -10.43
CA ILE A 253 12.55 -7.34 -11.21
C ILE A 253 13.46 -6.81 -12.32
N ASP A 254 13.66 -5.51 -12.40
CA ASP A 254 14.63 -4.91 -13.30
C ASP A 254 16.06 -5.34 -12.95
N LEU A 255 16.94 -5.33 -13.93
CA LEU A 255 18.34 -5.75 -13.75
C LEU A 255 19.05 -4.90 -12.68
N ILE A 256 18.75 -3.62 -12.65
CA ILE A 256 19.20 -2.66 -11.63
C ILE A 256 17.94 -1.95 -11.14
N PRO A 257 17.24 -2.50 -10.15
CA PRO A 257 16.01 -1.90 -9.65
C PRO A 257 16.32 -0.58 -8.95
N GLU A 258 15.57 0.46 -9.27
CA GLU A 258 15.66 1.75 -8.58
C GLU A 258 15.31 1.58 -7.09
N PHE A 259 14.36 0.71 -6.80
CA PHE A 259 14.00 0.29 -5.43
C PHE A 259 14.58 -1.08 -5.13
N ASN A 260 15.75 -1.09 -4.48
CA ASN A 260 16.48 -2.32 -4.17
C ASN A 260 16.04 -2.92 -2.82
N LEU A 261 15.39 -4.08 -2.83
CA LEU A 261 14.98 -4.82 -1.61
C LEU A 261 16.15 -5.58 -0.95
N TYR A 262 17.30 -5.71 -1.62
CA TYR A 262 18.45 -6.51 -1.16
C TYR A 262 19.53 -5.67 -0.45
N GLU A 263 19.24 -4.41 -0.13
CA GLU A 263 20.15 -3.55 0.62
C GLU A 263 20.32 -4.01 2.06
N ASP A 264 21.56 -4.19 2.49
CA ASP A 264 21.88 -4.65 3.85
C ASP A 264 21.78 -3.56 4.91
N TYR A 265 22.01 -2.31 4.53
CA TYR A 265 22.05 -1.17 5.46
C TYR A 265 20.67 -0.55 5.73
N TRP A 266 19.65 -0.83 4.90
CA TRP A 266 18.27 -0.38 5.09
C TRP A 266 17.29 -1.50 4.79
N LYS A 267 17.17 -2.44 5.72
CA LYS A 267 16.33 -3.63 5.55
C LYS A 267 14.85 -3.31 5.74
N ILE A 268 14.03 -3.91 4.91
CA ILE A 268 12.59 -3.97 5.12
C ILE A 268 12.28 -5.27 5.88
N TYR A 269 11.72 -5.12 7.07
CA TYR A 269 11.30 -6.23 7.92
C TYR A 269 9.84 -6.58 7.65
N THR A 270 9.49 -7.83 7.87
CA THR A 270 8.11 -8.33 7.71
C THR A 270 7.88 -9.53 8.61
N LYS A 271 6.61 -9.81 8.89
CA LYS A 271 6.23 -11.06 9.54
C LYS A 271 6.54 -12.22 8.61
N GLN A 272 7.33 -13.19 9.09
CA GLN A 272 7.68 -14.38 8.34
C GLN A 272 6.88 -15.58 8.84
N ASP A 273 6.26 -16.27 7.90
CA ASP A 273 5.75 -17.62 8.16
C ASP A 273 6.89 -18.63 8.06
N ILE A 274 6.80 -19.73 8.81
CA ILE A 274 7.72 -20.86 8.67
C ILE A 274 7.27 -21.64 7.43
N ILE A 275 8.00 -21.47 6.33
CA ILE A 275 7.68 -22.04 5.02
C ILE A 275 8.94 -22.72 4.49
N GLU A 276 8.76 -23.81 3.76
CA GLU A 276 9.81 -24.56 3.08
C GLU A 276 10.53 -23.70 2.04
N PRO A 277 11.75 -24.08 1.62
CA PRO A 277 12.41 -23.46 0.48
C PRO A 277 11.58 -23.59 -0.81
N GLN A 278 11.76 -22.65 -1.76
CA GLN A 278 11.18 -22.79 -3.10
C GLN A 278 11.78 -23.98 -3.85
N TYR A 279 10.96 -24.61 -4.68
CA TYR A 279 11.34 -25.74 -5.54
C TYR A 279 11.15 -25.38 -7.02
N VAL A 280 12.17 -25.60 -7.82
CA VAL A 280 12.12 -25.44 -9.28
C VAL A 280 12.40 -26.83 -9.90
N ALA A 281 11.41 -27.38 -10.60
CA ALA A 281 11.47 -28.71 -11.17
C ALA A 281 12.39 -28.78 -12.40
N GLU A 282 12.81 -29.99 -12.77
CA GLU A 282 13.53 -30.25 -14.01
C GLU A 282 12.66 -29.84 -15.22
N GLY A 283 13.22 -29.04 -16.15
CA GLY A 283 12.50 -28.52 -17.31
C GLY A 283 11.67 -27.26 -17.05
N ALA A 284 11.52 -26.85 -15.81
CA ALA A 284 10.93 -25.55 -15.48
C ALA A 284 11.84 -24.40 -15.89
N LYS A 285 11.25 -23.23 -16.23
CA LYS A 285 11.98 -22.04 -16.66
C LYS A 285 11.59 -20.85 -15.80
N VAL A 286 12.57 -20.20 -15.19
CA VAL A 286 12.37 -18.98 -14.40
C VAL A 286 13.30 -17.90 -14.94
N GLU A 287 12.73 -16.77 -15.39
CA GLU A 287 13.48 -15.62 -15.94
C GLU A 287 12.99 -14.32 -15.32
N ARG A 288 13.92 -13.45 -14.90
CA ARG A 288 13.65 -12.10 -14.38
C ARG A 288 12.44 -12.08 -13.41
N SER A 289 12.45 -12.91 -12.37
CA SER A 289 11.29 -13.07 -11.50
C SER A 289 11.70 -13.16 -10.04
N ILE A 290 10.87 -12.61 -9.16
CA ILE A 290 10.95 -12.81 -7.72
C ILE A 290 10.07 -14.01 -7.36
N ILE A 291 10.66 -14.98 -6.66
CA ILE A 291 9.96 -16.22 -6.26
C ILE A 291 9.93 -16.29 -4.72
N GLY A 292 8.74 -16.30 -4.15
CA GLY A 292 8.53 -16.43 -2.71
C GLY A 292 8.90 -17.81 -2.16
N ALA A 293 9.15 -17.88 -0.83
CA ALA A 293 9.44 -19.13 -0.15
C ALA A 293 8.28 -20.14 -0.32
N GLY A 294 8.60 -21.43 -0.37
CA GLY A 294 7.61 -22.51 -0.55
C GLY A 294 6.97 -22.57 -1.94
N ALA A 295 7.32 -21.69 -2.87
CA ALA A 295 6.79 -21.77 -4.22
C ALA A 295 7.30 -23.02 -4.96
N GLN A 296 6.42 -23.66 -5.75
CA GLN A 296 6.72 -24.85 -6.52
C GLN A 296 6.51 -24.57 -8.01
N ILE A 297 7.59 -24.59 -8.79
CA ILE A 297 7.57 -24.20 -10.20
C ILE A 297 7.85 -25.42 -11.07
N TYR A 298 6.85 -25.90 -11.77
CA TYR A 298 6.96 -26.96 -12.78
C TYR A 298 6.82 -26.43 -14.21
N GLY A 299 6.32 -25.22 -14.40
CA GLY A 299 6.11 -24.53 -15.67
C GLY A 299 7.13 -23.46 -15.96
N GLN A 300 6.70 -22.41 -16.68
CA GLN A 300 7.52 -21.26 -17.06
C GLN A 300 7.02 -19.99 -16.35
N VAL A 301 7.96 -19.24 -15.77
CA VAL A 301 7.69 -17.97 -15.06
C VAL A 301 8.64 -16.92 -15.62
N ILE A 302 8.09 -15.87 -16.22
CA ILE A 302 8.86 -14.86 -16.95
C ILE A 302 8.37 -13.48 -16.55
N ASN A 303 9.27 -12.62 -16.05
CA ASN A 303 8.95 -11.26 -15.60
C ASN A 303 7.81 -11.23 -14.56
N CYS A 304 7.90 -12.02 -13.50
CA CYS A 304 6.82 -12.17 -12.54
C CYS A 304 7.27 -11.91 -11.10
N VAL A 305 6.30 -11.55 -10.26
CA VAL A 305 6.46 -11.53 -8.80
C VAL A 305 5.51 -12.57 -8.21
N LEU A 306 6.07 -13.66 -7.69
CA LEU A 306 5.33 -14.75 -7.06
C LEU A 306 5.47 -14.71 -5.55
N GLY A 307 4.33 -14.76 -4.85
CA GLY A 307 4.26 -14.86 -3.40
C GLY A 307 4.64 -16.24 -2.86
N ALA A 308 4.70 -16.34 -1.54
CA ALA A 308 5.02 -17.57 -0.87
C ALA A 308 3.97 -18.66 -1.14
N GLY A 309 4.42 -19.93 -1.29
CA GLY A 309 3.53 -21.08 -1.47
C GLY A 309 2.78 -21.12 -2.81
N VAL A 310 3.16 -20.30 -3.80
CA VAL A 310 2.56 -20.36 -5.14
C VAL A 310 2.98 -21.63 -5.87
N THR A 311 2.03 -22.32 -6.48
CA THR A 311 2.28 -23.49 -7.33
C THR A 311 1.99 -23.15 -8.79
N VAL A 312 2.95 -23.41 -9.69
CA VAL A 312 2.81 -23.28 -11.15
C VAL A 312 3.02 -24.66 -11.76
N GLU A 313 1.95 -25.29 -12.23
CA GLU A 313 1.93 -26.65 -12.72
C GLU A 313 2.59 -26.83 -14.11
N GLU A 314 2.77 -28.08 -14.52
CA GLU A 314 3.43 -28.46 -15.79
C GLU A 314 2.76 -27.89 -17.03
N GLY A 315 3.57 -27.40 -17.96
CA GLY A 315 3.10 -26.84 -19.23
C GLY A 315 2.50 -25.43 -19.11
N THR A 316 2.40 -24.90 -17.91
CA THR A 316 1.88 -23.55 -17.63
C THR A 316 2.93 -22.50 -17.93
N VAL A 317 2.47 -21.35 -18.45
CA VAL A 317 3.29 -20.17 -18.72
C VAL A 317 2.68 -18.96 -18.02
N VAL A 318 3.46 -18.32 -17.14
CA VAL A 318 3.08 -17.08 -16.47
C VAL A 318 4.04 -15.98 -16.88
N LYS A 319 3.49 -14.84 -17.35
CA LYS A 319 4.28 -13.70 -17.84
C LYS A 319 3.74 -12.38 -17.25
N ASP A 320 4.68 -11.44 -17.03
CA ASP A 320 4.39 -10.04 -16.67
C ASP A 320 3.29 -9.90 -15.59
N SER A 321 3.28 -10.81 -14.61
CA SER A 321 2.17 -11.00 -13.68
C SER A 321 2.61 -11.02 -12.22
N ILE A 322 1.67 -10.64 -11.36
CA ILE A 322 1.80 -10.73 -9.91
C ILE A 322 0.88 -11.84 -9.43
N ILE A 323 1.44 -12.88 -8.82
CA ILE A 323 0.70 -14.00 -8.24
C ILE A 323 0.96 -13.99 -6.74
N MET A 324 -0.06 -13.74 -5.93
CA MET A 324 0.09 -13.63 -4.49
C MET A 324 0.08 -14.99 -3.80
N LYS A 325 0.34 -14.96 -2.49
CA LYS A 325 0.54 -16.10 -1.60
C LYS A 325 -0.50 -17.22 -1.78
N ASN A 326 -0.03 -18.49 -1.71
CA ASN A 326 -0.85 -19.71 -1.70
C ASN A 326 -1.75 -19.90 -2.93
N THR A 327 -1.49 -19.23 -4.04
CA THR A 327 -2.25 -19.41 -5.27
C THR A 327 -1.75 -20.63 -6.04
N HIS A 328 -2.67 -21.46 -6.48
CA HIS A 328 -2.40 -22.64 -7.31
C HIS A 328 -2.82 -22.39 -8.75
N ILE A 329 -1.91 -22.57 -9.68
CA ILE A 329 -2.15 -22.43 -11.13
C ILE A 329 -2.02 -23.82 -11.76
N GLY A 330 -3.13 -24.28 -12.34
CA GLY A 330 -3.26 -25.60 -12.94
C GLY A 330 -2.38 -25.83 -14.17
N LYS A 331 -2.46 -27.04 -14.72
CA LYS A 331 -1.62 -27.46 -15.86
C LYS A 331 -1.99 -26.77 -17.15
N LYS A 332 -0.97 -26.48 -17.99
CA LYS A 332 -1.15 -25.91 -19.33
C LYS A 332 -1.94 -24.61 -19.36
N ALA A 333 -1.95 -23.87 -18.28
CA ALA A 333 -2.53 -22.54 -18.23
C ALA A 333 -1.60 -21.52 -18.89
N TYR A 334 -2.17 -20.43 -19.39
CA TYR A 334 -1.44 -19.28 -19.91
C TYR A 334 -1.92 -18.00 -19.21
N ILE A 335 -1.03 -17.33 -18.50
CA ILE A 335 -1.34 -16.11 -17.75
C ILE A 335 -0.41 -15.00 -18.21
N GLU A 336 -0.96 -13.87 -18.60
CA GLU A 336 -0.20 -12.70 -19.03
C GLU A 336 -0.83 -11.42 -18.47
N LYS A 337 0.02 -10.53 -17.95
CA LYS A 337 -0.37 -9.21 -17.45
C LYS A 337 -1.58 -9.27 -16.49
N ALA A 338 -1.44 -10.07 -15.44
CA ALA A 338 -2.47 -10.31 -14.45
C ALA A 338 -2.00 -9.98 -13.03
N ILE A 339 -2.95 -9.62 -12.18
CA ILE A 339 -2.79 -9.57 -10.71
C ILE A 339 -3.74 -10.59 -10.12
N ILE A 340 -3.20 -11.64 -9.54
CA ILE A 340 -3.97 -12.71 -8.90
C ILE A 340 -3.69 -12.65 -7.39
N ALA A 341 -4.73 -12.39 -6.61
CA ALA A 341 -4.63 -12.23 -5.16
C ALA A 341 -4.36 -13.57 -4.42
N GLU A 342 -4.34 -13.53 -3.10
CA GLU A 342 -3.99 -14.67 -2.24
C GLU A 342 -5.03 -15.80 -2.33
N ASN A 343 -4.58 -17.06 -2.13
CA ASN A 343 -5.42 -18.25 -2.01
C ASN A 343 -6.34 -18.54 -3.21
N CYS A 344 -5.94 -18.18 -4.42
CA CYS A 344 -6.71 -18.45 -5.62
C CYS A 344 -6.40 -19.84 -6.21
N ILE A 345 -7.37 -20.40 -6.92
CA ILE A 345 -7.23 -21.64 -7.71
C ILE A 345 -7.57 -21.30 -9.16
N ILE A 346 -6.60 -21.45 -10.04
CA ILE A 346 -6.74 -21.27 -11.50
C ILE A 346 -6.75 -22.65 -12.14
N GLY A 347 -7.76 -22.95 -12.93
CA GLY A 347 -7.99 -24.26 -13.50
C GLY A 347 -6.98 -24.65 -14.58
N ASP A 348 -7.00 -25.94 -14.92
CA ASP A 348 -6.16 -26.48 -16.01
C ASP A 348 -6.56 -25.87 -17.36
N GLY A 349 -5.59 -25.46 -18.15
CA GLY A 349 -5.82 -24.93 -19.49
C GLY A 349 -6.47 -23.54 -19.55
N ASP A 350 -6.54 -22.82 -18.44
CA ASP A 350 -7.07 -21.45 -18.41
C ASP A 350 -6.14 -20.50 -19.17
N GLU A 351 -6.74 -19.53 -19.86
CA GLU A 351 -6.03 -18.44 -20.55
C GLU A 351 -6.45 -17.10 -19.91
N ILE A 352 -5.55 -16.44 -19.17
CA ILE A 352 -5.88 -15.20 -18.42
C ILE A 352 -5.07 -14.02 -18.96
N GLY A 353 -5.75 -12.87 -19.17
CA GLY A 353 -5.14 -11.64 -19.68
C GLY A 353 -5.00 -11.64 -21.20
N VAL A 354 -5.77 -12.44 -21.91
CA VAL A 354 -5.70 -12.63 -23.35
C VAL A 354 -6.72 -11.78 -24.11
N GLY A 355 -6.50 -11.63 -25.43
CA GLY A 355 -7.42 -10.91 -26.33
C GLY A 355 -7.12 -9.41 -26.43
N GLU A 356 -7.99 -8.69 -27.16
CA GLU A 356 -7.90 -7.25 -27.34
C GLU A 356 -8.42 -6.51 -26.11
N GLU A 357 -7.91 -5.32 -25.85
CA GLU A 357 -8.37 -4.50 -24.74
C GLU A 357 -9.77 -3.93 -24.99
N ALA A 358 -10.60 -3.94 -23.96
CA ALA A 358 -11.89 -3.27 -23.93
C ALA A 358 -12.06 -2.49 -22.63
N VAL A 359 -12.94 -1.49 -22.65
CA VAL A 359 -13.24 -0.68 -21.46
C VAL A 359 -14.00 -1.53 -20.45
N SER A 360 -13.60 -1.46 -19.18
CA SER A 360 -14.27 -2.22 -18.12
C SER A 360 -15.72 -1.77 -17.92
N GLN A 361 -16.61 -2.76 -17.88
CA GLN A 361 -18.04 -2.58 -17.61
C GLN A 361 -18.33 -2.35 -16.12
N LEU A 362 -17.43 -2.78 -15.21
CA LEU A 362 -17.58 -2.58 -13.78
C LEU A 362 -17.17 -1.17 -13.37
N ASN A 363 -15.92 -0.79 -13.69
CA ASN A 363 -15.40 0.55 -13.43
C ASN A 363 -14.16 0.82 -14.30
N ALA A 364 -14.32 1.67 -15.32
CA ALA A 364 -13.28 1.99 -16.29
C ALA A 364 -12.08 2.78 -15.68
N SER A 365 -12.27 3.45 -14.55
CA SER A 365 -11.18 4.17 -13.88
C SER A 365 -10.31 3.27 -12.98
N ILE A 366 -10.81 2.10 -12.60
CA ILE A 366 -10.12 1.14 -11.75
C ILE A 366 -9.52 0.01 -12.59
N TYR A 367 -10.36 -0.68 -13.37
CA TYR A 367 -9.96 -1.83 -14.18
C TYR A 367 -9.57 -1.39 -15.58
N ALA A 368 -8.31 -1.03 -15.70
CA ALA A 368 -7.68 -0.49 -16.90
C ALA A 368 -6.28 -1.10 -17.07
N PHE A 369 -5.44 -0.49 -17.86
CA PHE A 369 -4.02 -0.84 -18.04
C PHE A 369 -3.77 -2.21 -18.70
N GLY A 370 -4.79 -2.84 -19.27
CA GLY A 370 -4.70 -4.16 -19.86
C GLY A 370 -4.58 -5.31 -18.84
N LEU A 371 -4.88 -5.05 -17.57
CA LEU A 371 -4.72 -6.01 -16.47
C LEU A 371 -5.96 -6.89 -16.30
N ALA A 372 -5.75 -8.20 -16.14
CA ALA A 372 -6.76 -9.09 -15.54
C ALA A 372 -6.56 -9.10 -14.02
N THR A 373 -7.61 -8.80 -13.25
CA THR A 373 -7.51 -8.69 -11.78
C THR A 373 -8.41 -9.71 -11.11
N ILE A 374 -7.81 -10.60 -10.32
CA ILE A 374 -8.50 -11.69 -9.63
C ILE A 374 -8.35 -11.47 -8.12
N GLY A 375 -9.50 -11.35 -7.43
CA GLY A 375 -9.58 -11.13 -6.00
C GLY A 375 -9.25 -12.36 -5.17
N GLU A 376 -9.04 -12.17 -3.88
CA GLU A 376 -8.69 -13.21 -2.91
C GLU A 376 -9.73 -14.34 -2.85
N ASN A 377 -9.26 -15.57 -2.58
CA ASN A 377 -10.09 -16.76 -2.44
C ASN A 377 -10.95 -17.09 -3.68
N THR A 378 -10.49 -16.69 -4.88
CA THR A 378 -11.21 -16.93 -6.13
C THR A 378 -10.84 -18.29 -6.73
N VAL A 379 -11.85 -18.99 -7.20
CA VAL A 379 -11.70 -20.22 -7.98
C VAL A 379 -12.19 -19.98 -9.41
N ILE A 380 -11.35 -20.28 -10.42
CA ILE A 380 -11.71 -20.28 -11.84
C ILE A 380 -11.70 -21.74 -12.31
N PRO A 381 -12.81 -22.25 -12.88
CA PRO A 381 -12.90 -23.63 -13.37
C PRO A 381 -12.03 -23.82 -14.63
N PRO A 382 -11.60 -25.07 -14.92
CA PRO A 382 -10.71 -25.36 -16.04
C PRO A 382 -11.26 -24.94 -17.42
N HIS A 383 -10.31 -24.59 -18.34
CA HIS A 383 -10.56 -24.24 -19.73
C HIS A 383 -11.34 -22.97 -19.96
N VAL A 384 -11.17 -21.99 -19.09
CA VAL A 384 -11.79 -20.66 -19.21
C VAL A 384 -10.81 -19.66 -19.84
N LYS A 385 -11.32 -18.76 -20.69
CA LYS A 385 -10.59 -17.60 -21.21
C LYS A 385 -11.05 -16.33 -20.55
N VAL A 386 -10.11 -15.59 -19.95
CA VAL A 386 -10.36 -14.31 -19.30
C VAL A 386 -9.63 -13.21 -20.05
N GLY A 387 -10.37 -12.20 -20.47
CA GLY A 387 -9.86 -11.05 -21.20
C GLY A 387 -9.15 -10.02 -20.32
N LYS A 388 -8.74 -8.92 -20.93
CA LYS A 388 -8.07 -7.78 -20.32
C LYS A 388 -9.05 -6.81 -19.65
N ASN A 389 -8.55 -5.99 -18.71
CA ASN A 389 -9.36 -5.02 -17.95
C ASN A 389 -10.58 -5.65 -17.25
N THR A 390 -10.38 -6.88 -16.75
CA THR A 390 -11.43 -7.69 -16.12
C THR A 390 -11.28 -7.71 -14.59
N ALA A 391 -12.37 -8.01 -13.90
CA ALA A 391 -12.43 -8.21 -12.46
C ALA A 391 -13.16 -9.51 -12.12
N ILE A 392 -12.52 -10.41 -11.38
CA ILE A 392 -13.15 -11.66 -10.93
C ILE A 392 -12.96 -11.78 -9.42
N LYS A 393 -14.03 -12.16 -8.70
CA LYS A 393 -13.96 -12.48 -7.27
C LYS A 393 -14.98 -13.56 -6.91
N GLY A 394 -14.54 -14.50 -6.08
CA GLY A 394 -15.36 -15.54 -5.47
C GLY A 394 -15.26 -16.89 -6.17
N MET A 395 -15.97 -17.87 -5.66
CA MET A 395 -15.99 -19.25 -6.21
C MET A 395 -16.84 -19.28 -7.48
N THR A 396 -16.18 -19.28 -8.63
CA THR A 396 -16.87 -19.34 -9.92
C THR A 396 -16.98 -20.78 -10.43
N THR A 397 -17.94 -21.02 -11.28
CA THR A 397 -18.24 -22.31 -11.93
C THR A 397 -18.34 -22.13 -13.43
N ASN A 398 -18.40 -23.22 -14.20
CA ASN A 398 -18.55 -23.12 -15.66
C ASN A 398 -19.80 -22.35 -16.11
N GLU A 399 -20.84 -22.32 -15.29
CA GLU A 399 -22.08 -21.59 -15.57
C GLU A 399 -21.89 -20.06 -15.59
N ASP A 400 -20.84 -19.57 -14.92
CA ASP A 400 -20.52 -18.14 -14.87
C ASP A 400 -19.79 -17.65 -16.13
N TYR A 401 -19.34 -18.57 -16.97
CA TYR A 401 -18.55 -18.28 -18.18
C TYR A 401 -19.28 -18.76 -19.45
N PRO A 402 -20.18 -17.96 -20.01
CA PRO A 402 -20.78 -18.29 -21.31
C PRO A 402 -19.69 -18.57 -22.36
N ASP A 403 -19.85 -19.65 -23.12
CA ASP A 403 -18.85 -20.10 -24.12
C ASP A 403 -17.44 -20.31 -23.53
N ALA A 404 -17.34 -20.66 -22.24
CA ALA A 404 -16.11 -20.81 -21.47
C ALA A 404 -15.22 -19.56 -21.52
N GLN A 405 -15.78 -18.35 -21.49
CA GLN A 405 -15.02 -17.12 -21.55
C GLN A 405 -15.63 -15.97 -20.77
N LEU A 406 -14.77 -15.09 -20.26
CA LEU A 406 -15.09 -13.74 -19.80
C LEU A 406 -14.40 -12.76 -20.75
N PRO A 407 -15.14 -12.04 -21.62
CA PRO A 407 -14.53 -11.12 -22.58
C PRO A 407 -13.83 -9.95 -21.87
N SER A 408 -12.91 -9.28 -22.57
CA SER A 408 -12.25 -8.08 -22.06
C SER A 408 -13.24 -7.03 -21.58
N GLY A 409 -12.94 -6.37 -20.47
CA GLY A 409 -13.84 -5.43 -19.81
C GLY A 409 -14.95 -6.08 -18.98
N GLY A 410 -15.12 -7.41 -19.05
CA GLY A 410 -16.12 -8.14 -18.28
C GLY A 410 -15.79 -8.26 -16.78
N TYR A 411 -16.75 -8.67 -15.98
CA TYR A 411 -16.52 -8.92 -14.55
C TYR A 411 -17.45 -10.02 -14.01
N ILE A 412 -16.97 -10.70 -12.96
CA ILE A 412 -17.74 -11.64 -12.16
C ILE A 412 -17.41 -11.36 -10.69
N ILE A 413 -18.39 -10.83 -9.95
CA ILE A 413 -18.24 -10.55 -8.52
C ILE A 413 -19.32 -11.34 -7.77
N LYS A 414 -18.92 -12.40 -7.09
CA LYS A 414 -19.80 -13.17 -6.22
C LYS A 414 -19.66 -12.67 -4.78
N ALA A 415 -20.77 -12.46 -4.12
CA ALA A 415 -20.78 -12.23 -2.67
C ALA A 415 -20.21 -13.49 -2.00
N GLY A 416 -19.24 -13.31 -1.13
CA GLY A 416 -18.56 -14.43 -0.48
C GLY A 416 -19.56 -15.26 0.33
N GLU A 417 -19.73 -16.52 -0.03
CA GLU A 417 -20.09 -17.56 0.93
C GLU A 417 -18.77 -17.85 1.68
N THR A 418 -18.65 -17.31 2.88
CA THR A 418 -17.63 -17.76 3.83
C THR A 418 -17.99 -19.17 4.24
N SER A 419 -17.23 -20.17 3.73
CA SER A 419 -17.28 -21.54 4.22
C SER A 419 -16.79 -21.64 5.66
#